data_9a0322cdb900523c3f9162e4a9897018
#
_entry.id   9a0322cdb900523c3f9162e4a9897018
#
_cell.length_a   1.000
_cell.length_b   1.000
_cell.length_c   1.000
_cell.angle_alpha   90.00
_cell.angle_beta   90.00
_cell.angle_gamma   90.00
#
_symmetry.space_group_name_H-M   'P 1'
#
loop_
_entity.id
_entity.type
_entity.pdbx_description
1 polymer ?
#
loop_
_entity_poly.entity_id
_entity_poly.type
_entity_poly.pdbx_seq_one_letter_code
_entity_poly.pdbx_strand_id
1 'polypeptide(L)'
;VCAIDDVGAVTCWGDDDLFPVLDTPTGNHFTQTSSGSYHSCAINTNGGVSCWGRNDGGQVSNAPTSGTYMQLASGSLNTCGLLDDGSITCWGRDDFGMVSGAPSVNGYTHINAGSNHVCAIHSDQTLTCWGWNNFGQISAPSGSFTQLASGWYYTCGLRTDGSVICWGNDDYGETSEVPTSGTYIQITSGFYHVCALREDGSVTCWGEDNYSANTPNSNTLTSIQASCYNTCGLQENGSVLCWGDDTFGQSTSPQ
;
A
#
# COMPACT_ATOMS: atom_id res chain seq x y z
N VAL A 1 -1.53 -0.76 11.92
CA VAL A 1 -0.20 -0.74 11.29
C VAL A 1 0.51 -2.05 11.60
N CYS A 2 1.24 -2.62 10.62
CA CYS A 2 2.08 -3.81 10.84
C CYS A 2 3.48 -3.56 10.29
N ALA A 3 4.50 -4.06 11.01
CA ALA A 3 5.89 -4.02 10.59
C ALA A 3 6.54 -5.40 10.75
N ILE A 4 7.63 -5.61 10.02
CA ILE A 4 8.48 -6.79 10.13
C ILE A 4 9.84 -6.34 10.68
N ASP A 5 10.34 -7.03 11.69
CA ASP A 5 11.67 -6.79 12.23
C ASP A 5 12.77 -7.48 11.40
N ASP A 6 14.03 -7.29 11.79
CA ASP A 6 15.20 -7.83 11.11
C ASP A 6 15.33 -9.37 11.16
N VAL A 7 14.56 -10.03 12.04
CA VAL A 7 14.48 -11.49 12.13
C VAL A 7 13.22 -12.07 11.43
N GLY A 8 12.37 -11.21 10.84
CA GLY A 8 11.19 -11.60 10.11
C GLY A 8 9.95 -11.85 10.98
N ALA A 9 9.90 -11.33 12.20
CA ALA A 9 8.69 -11.36 13.02
C ALA A 9 7.78 -10.17 12.70
N VAL A 10 6.46 -10.41 12.68
CA VAL A 10 5.45 -9.38 12.45
C VAL A 10 4.98 -8.82 13.77
N THR A 11 4.97 -7.49 13.88
CA THR A 11 4.34 -6.75 14.98
C THR A 11 3.29 -5.82 14.40
N CYS A 12 2.06 -5.87 14.94
CA CYS A 12 0.98 -4.98 14.57
C CYS A 12 0.56 -4.12 15.77
N TRP A 13 0.17 -2.87 15.53
CA TRP A 13 -0.30 -1.92 16.55
C TRP A 13 -1.33 -0.96 16.00
N GLY A 14 -2.03 -0.23 16.89
CA GLY A 14 -3.10 0.70 16.55
C GLY A 14 -4.48 0.13 16.90
N ASP A 15 -5.50 0.53 16.14
CA ASP A 15 -6.89 0.10 16.35
C ASP A 15 -7.05 -1.41 16.25
N ASP A 16 -7.67 -2.00 17.27
CA ASP A 16 -7.89 -3.45 17.39
C ASP A 16 -9.37 -3.85 17.33
N ASP A 17 -10.28 -2.89 17.21
CA ASP A 17 -11.73 -3.16 17.17
C ASP A 17 -12.14 -4.06 15.98
N LEU A 18 -11.26 -4.21 15.00
CA LEU A 18 -11.51 -4.94 13.75
C LEU A 18 -10.55 -6.14 13.51
N PHE A 19 -9.89 -6.64 14.57
CA PHE A 19 -9.11 -7.90 14.63
C PHE A 19 -7.70 -7.96 14.00
N PRO A 20 -7.16 -6.99 13.22
CA PRO A 20 -5.87 -7.19 12.57
C PRO A 20 -4.66 -7.19 13.53
N VAL A 21 -4.82 -6.76 14.78
CA VAL A 21 -3.73 -6.74 15.78
C VAL A 21 -3.70 -8.02 16.60
N LEU A 22 -4.85 -8.50 17.09
CA LEU A 22 -4.96 -9.68 17.98
C LEU A 22 -4.54 -10.99 17.32
N ASP A 23 -4.84 -11.18 16.03
CA ASP A 23 -4.62 -12.41 15.30
C ASP A 23 -3.27 -12.44 14.56
N THR A 24 -2.33 -11.54 14.90
CA THR A 24 -1.01 -11.47 14.27
C THR A 24 -0.31 -12.83 14.35
N PRO A 25 0.17 -13.39 13.22
CA PRO A 25 0.80 -14.70 13.21
C PRO A 25 2.09 -14.69 14.03
N THR A 26 2.29 -15.75 14.81
CA THR A 26 3.53 -15.98 15.54
C THR A 26 4.57 -16.64 14.65
N GLY A 27 5.83 -16.23 14.76
CA GLY A 27 6.94 -16.74 13.97
C GLY A 27 7.80 -15.62 13.39
N ASN A 28 8.94 -15.98 12.84
CA ASN A 28 9.95 -15.04 12.35
C ASN A 28 10.43 -15.43 10.95
N HIS A 29 9.51 -15.55 10.02
CA HIS A 29 9.84 -15.99 8.65
C HIS A 29 9.16 -15.15 7.58
N PHE A 30 8.71 -13.94 7.93
CA PHE A 30 8.02 -13.07 7.00
C PHE A 30 8.98 -12.07 6.34
N THR A 31 8.70 -11.74 5.08
CA THR A 31 9.50 -10.81 4.25
C THR A 31 8.71 -9.58 3.83
N GLN A 32 7.38 -9.67 3.81
CA GLN A 32 6.50 -8.56 3.46
C GLN A 32 5.17 -8.68 4.24
N THR A 33 4.63 -7.53 4.65
CA THR A 33 3.23 -7.38 5.11
C THR A 33 2.47 -6.46 4.18
N SER A 34 1.17 -6.71 4.06
CA SER A 34 0.22 -5.84 3.40
C SER A 34 -1.06 -5.77 4.23
N SER A 35 -1.43 -4.57 4.67
CA SER A 35 -2.60 -4.35 5.50
C SER A 35 -3.68 -3.65 4.70
N GLY A 36 -4.86 -4.27 4.66
CA GLY A 36 -6.09 -3.64 4.22
C GLY A 36 -6.79 -2.93 5.38
N SER A 37 -8.05 -2.49 5.16
CA SER A 37 -8.80 -1.79 6.23
C SER A 37 -9.20 -2.73 7.38
N TYR A 38 -9.43 -4.01 7.10
CA TYR A 38 -10.04 -4.94 8.06
C TYR A 38 -9.31 -6.28 8.17
N HIS A 39 -8.23 -6.48 7.43
CA HIS A 39 -7.42 -7.69 7.44
C HIS A 39 -5.98 -7.35 7.06
N SER A 40 -5.07 -8.25 7.36
CA SER A 40 -3.68 -8.15 6.96
C SER A 40 -3.21 -9.47 6.38
N CYS A 41 -2.25 -9.40 5.48
CA CYS A 41 -1.59 -10.58 4.90
C CYS A 41 -0.08 -10.40 4.94
N ALA A 42 0.66 -11.49 4.97
CA ALA A 42 2.12 -11.50 4.93
C ALA A 42 2.64 -12.61 4.00
N ILE A 43 3.80 -12.37 3.40
CA ILE A 43 4.56 -13.35 2.64
C ILE A 43 5.67 -13.88 3.54
N ASN A 44 5.82 -15.20 3.60
CA ASN A 44 6.95 -15.84 4.28
C ASN A 44 8.15 -16.03 3.34
N THR A 45 9.29 -16.42 3.89
CA THR A 45 10.55 -16.62 3.15
C THR A 45 10.48 -17.65 2.01
N ASN A 46 9.46 -18.50 1.98
CA ASN A 46 9.21 -19.48 0.92
C ASN A 46 8.21 -18.98 -0.13
N GLY A 47 7.76 -17.72 -0.04
CA GLY A 47 6.77 -17.12 -0.91
C GLY A 47 5.31 -17.51 -0.58
N GLY A 48 5.07 -18.25 0.50
CA GLY A 48 3.72 -18.61 0.94
C GLY A 48 3.01 -17.44 1.62
N VAL A 49 1.69 -17.40 1.52
CA VAL A 49 0.83 -16.33 2.06
C VAL A 49 0.15 -16.76 3.35
N SER A 50 0.11 -15.87 4.33
CA SER A 50 -0.69 -16.00 5.56
C SER A 50 -1.52 -14.73 5.75
N CYS A 51 -2.83 -14.86 5.98
CA CYS A 51 -3.72 -13.72 6.22
C CYS A 51 -4.43 -13.88 7.56
N TRP A 52 -4.77 -12.76 8.20
CA TRP A 52 -5.49 -12.69 9.47
C TRP A 52 -6.39 -11.46 9.55
N GLY A 53 -7.28 -11.44 10.55
CA GLY A 53 -8.27 -10.40 10.75
C GLY A 53 -9.66 -10.80 10.21
N ARG A 54 -10.42 -9.81 9.74
CA ARG A 54 -11.80 -10.02 9.27
C ARG A 54 -11.88 -10.95 8.06
N ASN A 55 -12.91 -11.81 8.01
CA ASN A 55 -13.05 -12.86 7.00
C ASN A 55 -14.48 -13.04 6.44
N ASP A 56 -15.35 -12.08 6.58
CA ASP A 56 -16.74 -12.17 6.09
C ASP A 56 -16.87 -12.09 4.56
N GLY A 57 -15.84 -11.66 3.85
CA GLY A 57 -15.73 -11.70 2.39
C GLY A 57 -14.73 -12.75 1.86
N GLY A 58 -14.19 -13.61 2.73
CA GLY A 58 -13.18 -14.60 2.34
C GLY A 58 -11.76 -14.03 2.24
N GLN A 59 -11.49 -12.87 2.83
CA GLN A 59 -10.17 -12.22 2.76
C GLN A 59 -9.07 -13.07 3.38
N VAL A 60 -9.41 -13.90 4.37
CA VAL A 60 -8.49 -14.79 5.08
C VAL A 60 -8.62 -16.23 4.57
N SER A 61 -9.84 -16.76 4.53
CA SER A 61 -10.07 -18.18 4.21
C SER A 61 -9.81 -18.55 2.74
N ASN A 62 -9.91 -17.57 1.82
CA ASN A 62 -9.64 -17.80 0.40
C ASN A 62 -8.21 -17.42 0.01
N ALA A 63 -7.34 -17.14 0.98
CA ALA A 63 -5.92 -16.92 0.72
C ALA A 63 -5.31 -18.17 0.04
N PRO A 64 -4.48 -17.99 -1.00
CA PRO A 64 -3.93 -19.12 -1.74
C PRO A 64 -3.01 -19.97 -0.85
N THR A 65 -3.11 -21.30 -1.00
CA THR A 65 -2.30 -22.29 -0.28
C THR A 65 -1.09 -22.78 -1.09
N SER A 66 -0.92 -22.28 -2.31
CA SER A 66 0.17 -22.63 -3.22
C SER A 66 0.58 -21.42 -4.07
N GLY A 67 1.77 -21.46 -4.64
CA GLY A 67 2.38 -20.37 -5.41
C GLY A 67 3.50 -19.68 -4.63
N THR A 68 4.40 -19.03 -5.37
CA THR A 68 5.49 -18.23 -4.81
C THR A 68 5.17 -16.76 -5.04
N TYR A 69 4.74 -16.10 -3.98
CA TYR A 69 4.35 -14.69 -4.03
C TYR A 69 5.54 -13.78 -3.76
N MET A 70 5.66 -12.71 -4.53
CA MET A 70 6.70 -11.69 -4.40
C MET A 70 6.16 -10.40 -3.78
N GLN A 71 4.88 -10.09 -3.99
CA GLN A 71 4.25 -8.87 -3.47
C GLN A 71 2.77 -9.12 -3.17
N LEU A 72 2.27 -8.50 -2.11
CA LEU A 72 0.85 -8.41 -1.77
C LEU A 72 0.38 -6.97 -1.80
N ALA A 73 -0.86 -6.78 -2.21
CA ALA A 73 -1.58 -5.51 -2.16
C ALA A 73 -2.99 -5.76 -1.62
N SER A 74 -3.24 -5.29 -0.40
CA SER A 74 -4.51 -5.47 0.31
C SER A 74 -5.35 -4.20 0.21
N GLY A 75 -6.56 -4.34 -0.34
CA GLY A 75 -7.60 -3.31 -0.31
C GLY A 75 -8.45 -3.39 0.95
N SER A 76 -9.66 -2.81 0.94
CA SER A 76 -10.51 -2.85 2.14
C SER A 76 -10.92 -4.27 2.53
N LEU A 77 -11.38 -5.07 1.58
CA LEU A 77 -11.94 -6.43 1.82
C LEU A 77 -11.44 -7.44 0.79
N ASN A 78 -10.37 -7.15 0.08
CA ASN A 78 -9.74 -8.02 -0.89
C ASN A 78 -8.22 -7.92 -0.81
N THR A 79 -7.51 -8.90 -1.30
CA THR A 79 -6.06 -8.89 -1.49
C THR A 79 -5.71 -9.42 -2.88
N CYS A 80 -4.73 -8.81 -3.51
CA CYS A 80 -4.09 -9.35 -4.71
C CYS A 80 -2.63 -9.69 -4.41
N GLY A 81 -2.16 -10.79 -4.95
CA GLY A 81 -0.78 -11.24 -4.86
C GLY A 81 -0.15 -11.34 -6.24
N LEU A 82 1.05 -10.80 -6.37
CA LEU A 82 1.92 -10.94 -7.54
C LEU A 82 2.84 -12.15 -7.34
N LEU A 83 2.81 -13.08 -8.28
CA LEU A 83 3.65 -14.27 -8.27
C LEU A 83 5.01 -14.01 -8.95
N ASP A 84 5.94 -14.92 -8.75
CA ASP A 84 7.29 -14.87 -9.31
C ASP A 84 7.34 -14.98 -10.86
N ASP A 85 6.29 -15.54 -11.49
CA ASP A 85 6.12 -15.58 -12.94
C ASP A 85 5.49 -14.31 -13.53
N GLY A 86 5.18 -13.32 -12.67
CA GLY A 86 4.53 -12.06 -13.05
C GLY A 86 3.02 -12.16 -13.25
N SER A 87 2.38 -13.28 -12.87
CA SER A 87 0.94 -13.41 -12.84
C SER A 87 0.34 -12.81 -11.55
N ILE A 88 -0.95 -12.48 -11.58
CA ILE A 88 -1.66 -11.90 -10.44
C ILE A 88 -2.83 -12.80 -10.05
N THR A 89 -2.95 -13.07 -8.75
CA THR A 89 -4.09 -13.78 -8.15
C THR A 89 -4.73 -12.90 -7.09
N CYS A 90 -6.05 -12.74 -7.15
CA CYS A 90 -6.79 -11.95 -6.16
C CYS A 90 -7.80 -12.81 -5.41
N TRP A 91 -8.09 -12.48 -4.16
CA TRP A 91 -9.07 -13.16 -3.31
C TRP A 91 -9.76 -12.17 -2.35
N GLY A 92 -10.81 -12.63 -1.70
CA GLY A 92 -11.65 -11.81 -0.84
C GLY A 92 -12.92 -11.36 -1.54
N ARG A 93 -13.42 -10.18 -1.18
CA ARG A 93 -14.69 -9.64 -1.67
C ARG A 93 -14.55 -9.11 -3.10
N ASP A 94 -15.58 -9.34 -3.92
CA ASP A 94 -15.56 -9.04 -5.37
C ASP A 94 -16.72 -8.15 -5.85
N ASP A 95 -17.32 -7.35 -5.00
CA ASP A 95 -18.50 -6.52 -5.33
C ASP A 95 -18.29 -5.57 -6.51
N PHE A 96 -17.05 -5.16 -6.77
CA PHE A 96 -16.69 -4.23 -7.83
C PHE A 96 -15.72 -4.82 -8.86
N GLY A 97 -15.55 -6.14 -8.87
CA GLY A 97 -14.64 -6.81 -9.80
C GLY A 97 -13.16 -6.67 -9.44
N MET A 98 -12.81 -6.50 -8.14
CA MET A 98 -11.41 -6.48 -7.72
C MET A 98 -10.76 -7.86 -7.85
N VAL A 99 -11.55 -8.92 -7.71
CA VAL A 99 -11.08 -10.31 -7.83
C VAL A 99 -11.28 -10.83 -9.25
N SER A 100 -12.50 -10.79 -9.78
CA SER A 100 -12.85 -11.31 -11.11
C SER A 100 -12.28 -10.48 -12.26
N GLY A 101 -11.97 -9.21 -12.03
CA GLY A 101 -11.36 -8.31 -13.02
C GLY A 101 -9.83 -8.40 -13.09
N ALA A 102 -9.20 -9.25 -12.28
CA ALA A 102 -7.76 -9.44 -12.32
C ALA A 102 -7.29 -9.91 -13.72
N PRO A 103 -6.19 -9.34 -14.25
CA PRO A 103 -5.72 -9.70 -15.58
C PRO A 103 -5.29 -11.17 -15.63
N SER A 104 -5.63 -11.85 -16.72
CA SER A 104 -5.26 -13.25 -16.97
C SER A 104 -3.90 -13.42 -17.65
N VAL A 105 -3.22 -12.33 -17.97
CA VAL A 105 -1.89 -12.29 -18.56
C VAL A 105 -0.83 -12.14 -17.45
N ASN A 106 0.38 -12.60 -17.71
CA ASN A 106 1.54 -12.41 -16.83
C ASN A 106 2.43 -11.24 -17.30
N GLY A 107 3.55 -11.04 -16.62
CA GLY A 107 4.54 -10.02 -16.95
C GLY A 107 4.40 -8.75 -16.13
N TYR A 108 3.64 -8.79 -15.04
CA TYR A 108 3.58 -7.70 -14.07
C TYR A 108 4.78 -7.74 -13.13
N THR A 109 5.21 -6.55 -12.69
CA THR A 109 6.37 -6.35 -11.81
C THR A 109 6.00 -5.71 -10.49
N HIS A 110 4.85 -5.02 -10.42
CA HIS A 110 4.33 -4.37 -9.22
C HIS A 110 2.81 -4.39 -9.20
N ILE A 111 2.24 -4.48 -8.00
CA ILE A 111 0.81 -4.31 -7.74
C ILE A 111 0.59 -3.34 -6.58
N ASN A 112 -0.49 -2.61 -6.63
CA ASN A 112 -0.95 -1.77 -5.52
C ASN A 112 -2.49 -1.74 -5.49
N ALA A 113 -3.07 -1.75 -4.31
CA ALA A 113 -4.51 -1.75 -4.12
C ALA A 113 -4.95 -0.52 -3.32
N GLY A 114 -5.97 0.15 -3.82
CA GLY A 114 -6.78 1.07 -3.03
C GLY A 114 -7.94 0.33 -2.35
N SER A 115 -8.91 1.06 -1.82
CA SER A 115 -10.03 0.42 -1.12
C SER A 115 -10.82 -0.55 -2.00
N ASN A 116 -11.17 -0.15 -3.22
CA ASN A 116 -12.04 -0.91 -4.12
C ASN A 116 -11.53 -0.96 -5.57
N HIS A 117 -10.25 -0.75 -5.78
CA HIS A 117 -9.59 -0.87 -7.07
C HIS A 117 -8.16 -1.36 -6.90
N VAL A 118 -7.59 -1.88 -7.96
CA VAL A 118 -6.21 -2.37 -7.99
C VAL A 118 -5.55 -1.86 -9.26
N CYS A 119 -4.29 -1.51 -9.16
CA CYS A 119 -3.44 -1.16 -10.30
C CYS A 119 -2.15 -2.00 -10.28
N ALA A 120 -1.65 -2.33 -11.45
CA ALA A 120 -0.42 -3.08 -11.63
C ALA A 120 0.47 -2.44 -12.70
N ILE A 121 1.79 -2.54 -12.50
CA ILE A 121 2.80 -2.11 -13.49
C ILE A 121 3.28 -3.35 -14.24
N HIS A 122 3.22 -3.30 -15.55
CA HIS A 122 3.74 -4.32 -16.43
C HIS A 122 5.27 -4.14 -16.63
N SER A 123 5.96 -5.16 -17.13
CA SER A 123 7.41 -5.14 -17.37
C SER A 123 7.88 -4.08 -18.38
N ASP A 124 6.98 -3.60 -19.26
CA ASP A 124 7.20 -2.46 -20.14
C ASP A 124 6.91 -1.11 -19.48
N GLN A 125 6.64 -1.09 -18.16
CA GLN A 125 6.34 0.07 -17.34
C GLN A 125 4.98 0.72 -17.60
N THR A 126 4.09 0.09 -18.38
CA THR A 126 2.71 0.51 -18.57
C THR A 126 1.81 0.04 -17.42
N LEU A 127 0.62 0.64 -17.29
CA LEU A 127 -0.33 0.36 -16.23
C LEU A 127 -1.52 -0.45 -16.72
N THR A 128 -2.00 -1.35 -15.86
CA THR A 128 -3.33 -1.96 -15.93
C THR A 128 -4.03 -1.77 -14.60
N CYS A 129 -5.23 -1.17 -14.61
CA CYS A 129 -6.03 -0.98 -13.41
C CYS A 129 -7.41 -1.62 -13.60
N TRP A 130 -8.00 -2.13 -12.50
CA TRP A 130 -9.32 -2.75 -12.50
C TRP A 130 -10.04 -2.55 -11.16
N GLY A 131 -11.32 -2.88 -11.11
CA GLY A 131 -12.19 -2.65 -9.97
C GLY A 131 -13.10 -1.45 -10.14
N TRP A 132 -13.44 -0.78 -9.05
CA TRP A 132 -14.35 0.35 -9.04
C TRP A 132 -13.78 1.59 -9.75
N ASN A 133 -14.64 2.34 -10.50
CA ASN A 133 -14.20 3.48 -11.34
C ASN A 133 -15.13 4.71 -11.33
N ASN A 134 -15.94 4.90 -10.31
CA ASN A 134 -16.90 6.04 -10.33
C ASN A 134 -16.21 7.41 -10.28
N PHE A 135 -14.97 7.50 -9.82
CA PHE A 135 -14.17 8.73 -9.78
C PHE A 135 -13.03 8.74 -10.82
N GLY A 136 -12.94 7.74 -11.68
CA GLY A 136 -11.83 7.65 -12.64
C GLY A 136 -10.54 7.04 -12.07
N GLN A 137 -10.59 6.42 -10.88
CA GLN A 137 -9.42 5.88 -10.19
C GLN A 137 -8.71 4.72 -10.92
N ILE A 138 -9.38 4.05 -11.88
CA ILE A 138 -8.73 3.08 -12.78
C ILE A 138 -8.44 3.63 -14.18
N SER A 139 -8.75 4.92 -14.43
CA SER A 139 -8.49 5.58 -15.73
C SER A 139 -7.03 6.04 -15.81
N ALA A 140 -6.11 5.08 -15.75
CA ALA A 140 -4.68 5.33 -15.67
C ALA A 140 -4.16 6.18 -16.85
N PRO A 141 -3.34 7.22 -16.59
CA PRO A 141 -2.70 7.99 -17.64
C PRO A 141 -1.63 7.15 -18.37
N SER A 142 -1.34 7.53 -19.61
CA SER A 142 -0.22 6.96 -20.35
C SER A 142 1.13 7.41 -19.78
N GLY A 143 2.15 6.58 -19.89
CA GLY A 143 3.50 6.87 -19.43
C GLY A 143 4.21 5.63 -18.93
N SER A 144 5.45 5.85 -18.44
CA SER A 144 6.28 4.80 -17.84
C SER A 144 6.38 5.02 -16.33
N PHE A 145 6.05 3.98 -15.56
CA PHE A 145 5.92 4.03 -14.12
C PHE A 145 6.83 3.03 -13.42
N THR A 146 7.32 3.41 -12.23
CA THR A 146 8.18 2.59 -11.38
C THR A 146 7.49 2.17 -10.08
N GLN A 147 6.50 2.95 -9.61
CA GLN A 147 5.77 2.67 -8.37
C GLN A 147 4.33 3.20 -8.45
N LEU A 148 3.45 2.57 -7.68
CA LEU A 148 2.06 2.96 -7.48
C LEU A 148 1.77 3.16 -6.00
N ALA A 149 0.87 4.10 -5.70
CA ALA A 149 0.29 4.31 -4.39
C ALA A 149 -1.20 4.61 -4.57
N SER A 150 -2.07 3.80 -3.99
CA SER A 150 -3.52 3.93 -4.16
C SER A 150 -4.19 4.19 -2.82
N GLY A 151 -4.97 5.26 -2.77
CA GLY A 151 -5.77 5.63 -1.61
C GLY A 151 -7.18 5.05 -1.66
N TRP A 152 -8.14 5.73 -1.02
CA TRP A 152 -9.49 5.21 -0.99
C TRP A 152 -10.12 5.17 -2.38
N TYR A 153 -10.09 6.30 -3.12
CA TYR A 153 -10.72 6.45 -4.42
C TYR A 153 -9.83 7.14 -5.45
N TYR A 154 -8.53 7.14 -5.25
CA TYR A 154 -7.54 7.72 -6.14
C TYR A 154 -6.30 6.82 -6.25
N THR A 155 -5.50 7.06 -7.26
CA THR A 155 -4.21 6.40 -7.47
C THR A 155 -3.15 7.44 -7.83
N CYS A 156 -1.95 7.26 -7.33
CA CYS A 156 -0.77 8.01 -7.73
C CYS A 156 0.27 7.07 -8.34
N GLY A 157 0.95 7.54 -9.37
CA GLY A 157 2.05 6.82 -10.01
C GLY A 157 3.33 7.64 -9.98
N LEU A 158 4.42 7.02 -9.57
CA LEU A 158 5.77 7.54 -9.69
C LEU A 158 6.31 7.16 -11.08
N ARG A 159 6.68 8.16 -11.85
CA ARG A 159 7.24 7.95 -13.19
C ARG A 159 8.74 7.69 -13.15
N THR A 160 9.26 7.17 -14.23
CA THR A 160 10.70 6.90 -14.40
C THR A 160 11.60 8.13 -14.34
N ASP A 161 11.06 9.33 -14.56
CA ASP A 161 11.76 10.60 -14.42
C ASP A 161 11.71 11.19 -13.00
N GLY A 162 11.08 10.46 -12.06
CA GLY A 162 10.92 10.88 -10.68
C GLY A 162 9.75 11.85 -10.44
N SER A 163 8.96 12.18 -11.46
CA SER A 163 7.74 12.97 -11.29
C SER A 163 6.58 12.10 -10.79
N VAL A 164 5.62 12.72 -10.11
CA VAL A 164 4.40 12.05 -9.62
C VAL A 164 3.20 12.56 -10.40
N ILE A 165 2.27 11.67 -10.72
CA ILE A 165 0.95 12.02 -11.25
C ILE A 165 -0.11 11.24 -10.49
N CYS A 166 -1.22 11.90 -10.15
CA CYS A 166 -2.35 11.27 -9.47
C CYS A 166 -3.64 11.41 -10.31
N TRP A 167 -4.56 10.47 -10.15
CA TRP A 167 -5.85 10.44 -10.83
C TRP A 167 -6.91 9.78 -9.94
N GLY A 168 -8.17 10.11 -10.18
CA GLY A 168 -9.31 9.63 -9.38
C GLY A 168 -9.98 10.75 -8.62
N ASN A 169 -10.46 10.46 -7.41
CA ASN A 169 -11.10 11.43 -6.51
C ASN A 169 -10.12 12.54 -6.09
N ASP A 170 -10.66 13.75 -5.86
CA ASP A 170 -9.92 14.95 -5.47
C ASP A 170 -10.63 15.77 -4.39
N ASP A 171 -11.41 15.15 -3.53
CA ASP A 171 -12.19 15.85 -2.50
C ASP A 171 -11.31 16.59 -1.49
N TYR A 172 -10.06 16.16 -1.31
CA TYR A 172 -9.09 16.72 -0.36
C TYR A 172 -7.78 17.18 -1.03
N GLY A 173 -7.76 17.36 -2.36
CA GLY A 173 -6.55 17.76 -3.08
C GLY A 173 -5.57 16.62 -3.40
N GLU A 174 -6.00 15.36 -3.27
CA GLU A 174 -5.13 14.19 -3.50
C GLU A 174 -4.56 14.16 -4.91
N THR A 175 -5.31 14.67 -5.89
CA THR A 175 -4.93 14.67 -7.30
C THR A 175 -4.58 16.03 -7.87
N SER A 176 -5.03 17.14 -7.26
CA SER A 176 -4.76 18.52 -7.72
C SER A 176 -3.56 19.17 -7.03
N GLU A 177 -3.22 18.77 -5.80
CA GLU A 177 -2.12 19.36 -5.04
C GLU A 177 -0.79 18.61 -5.21
N VAL A 178 -0.68 17.78 -6.23
CA VAL A 178 0.57 17.05 -6.55
C VAL A 178 1.73 18.04 -6.77
N PRO A 179 2.86 17.88 -6.07
CA PRO A 179 4.00 18.78 -6.25
C PRO A 179 4.50 18.81 -7.70
N THR A 180 4.57 19.99 -8.28
CA THR A 180 4.97 20.21 -9.69
C THR A 180 6.48 20.27 -9.90
N SER A 181 7.27 20.20 -8.83
CA SER A 181 8.73 20.29 -8.87
C SER A 181 9.39 19.30 -7.91
N GLY A 182 10.57 18.85 -8.27
CA GLY A 182 11.36 17.88 -7.51
C GLY A 182 11.28 16.48 -8.14
N THR A 183 12.26 15.65 -7.78
CA THR A 183 12.32 14.24 -8.15
C THR A 183 12.14 13.38 -6.91
N TYR A 184 11.29 12.40 -7.02
CA TYR A 184 10.96 11.50 -5.93
C TYR A 184 11.46 10.08 -6.24
N ILE A 185 11.81 9.34 -5.18
CA ILE A 185 12.31 7.96 -5.26
C ILE A 185 11.31 6.96 -4.68
N GLN A 186 10.34 7.45 -3.91
CA GLN A 186 9.27 6.61 -3.35
C GLN A 186 8.00 7.43 -3.16
N ILE A 187 6.83 6.78 -3.35
CA ILE A 187 5.52 7.34 -3.00
C ILE A 187 4.76 6.35 -2.13
N THR A 188 3.89 6.87 -1.28
CA THR A 188 2.96 6.08 -0.47
C THR A 188 1.66 6.87 -0.26
N SER A 189 0.56 6.19 -0.04
CA SER A 189 -0.75 6.83 0.17
C SER A 189 -1.51 6.19 1.32
N GLY A 190 -2.18 7.02 2.09
CA GLY A 190 -3.27 6.64 2.97
C GLY A 190 -4.62 6.78 2.27
N PHE A 191 -5.70 6.86 3.05
CA PHE A 191 -7.04 7.00 2.46
C PHE A 191 -7.22 8.31 1.72
N TYR A 192 -6.74 9.42 2.29
CA TYR A 192 -6.98 10.79 1.82
C TYR A 192 -5.70 11.63 1.73
N HIS A 193 -4.53 11.04 1.85
CA HIS A 193 -3.26 11.76 1.76
C HIS A 193 -2.20 10.93 1.02
N VAL A 194 -1.25 11.62 0.45
CA VAL A 194 -0.10 11.04 -0.26
C VAL A 194 1.18 11.63 0.32
N CYS A 195 2.20 10.81 0.43
CA CYS A 195 3.54 11.26 0.78
C CYS A 195 4.56 10.77 -0.26
N ALA A 196 5.53 11.60 -0.57
CA ALA A 196 6.61 11.31 -1.51
C ALA A 196 7.97 11.62 -0.88
N LEU A 197 8.90 10.68 -0.98
CA LEU A 197 10.26 10.74 -0.46
C LEU A 197 11.24 11.12 -1.55
N ARG A 198 12.16 12.04 -1.24
CA ARG A 198 13.29 12.40 -2.09
C ARG A 198 14.55 11.63 -1.71
N GLU A 199 15.54 11.64 -2.62
CA GLU A 199 16.84 11.02 -2.41
C GLU A 199 17.63 11.59 -1.20
N ASP A 200 17.37 12.85 -0.84
CA ASP A 200 17.98 13.52 0.31
C ASP A 200 17.31 13.16 1.65
N GLY A 201 16.33 12.25 1.65
CA GLY A 201 15.59 11.83 2.83
C GLY A 201 14.47 12.79 3.26
N SER A 202 14.23 13.86 2.50
CA SER A 202 13.10 14.77 2.75
C SER A 202 11.79 14.22 2.22
N VAL A 203 10.67 14.53 2.90
CA VAL A 203 9.33 14.08 2.54
C VAL A 203 8.44 15.27 2.24
N THR A 204 7.58 15.13 1.25
CA THR A 204 6.48 16.05 0.96
C THR A 204 5.18 15.27 0.98
N CYS A 205 4.20 15.73 1.77
CA CYS A 205 2.86 15.15 1.81
C CYS A 205 1.82 16.18 1.33
N TRP A 206 0.70 15.68 0.76
CA TRP A 206 -0.43 16.49 0.32
C TRP A 206 -1.74 15.70 0.46
N GLY A 207 -2.88 16.33 0.22
CA GLY A 207 -4.22 15.78 0.48
C GLY A 207 -4.77 16.29 1.80
N GLU A 208 -5.61 15.52 2.48
CA GLU A 208 -6.27 15.93 3.74
C GLU A 208 -5.26 16.41 4.79
N ASP A 209 -5.39 17.68 5.21
CA ASP A 209 -4.45 18.37 6.10
C ASP A 209 -4.26 17.67 7.45
N ASN A 210 -5.28 17.04 8.00
CA ASN A 210 -5.18 16.34 9.28
C ASN A 210 -4.20 15.16 9.25
N TYR A 211 -3.97 14.58 8.09
CA TYR A 211 -3.13 13.39 7.89
C TYR A 211 -1.80 13.69 7.18
N SER A 212 -1.77 14.74 6.36
CA SER A 212 -0.55 15.26 5.71
C SER A 212 0.23 16.21 6.62
N ALA A 213 -0.45 16.87 7.58
CA ALA A 213 0.16 17.78 8.54
C ALA A 213 1.19 17.05 9.43
N ASN A 214 2.12 17.84 9.99
CA ASN A 214 3.21 17.34 10.84
C ASN A 214 4.21 16.43 10.14
N THR A 215 4.32 16.53 8.80
CA THR A 215 5.43 15.92 8.06
C THR A 215 6.76 16.30 8.72
N PRO A 216 7.60 15.33 9.08
CA PRO A 216 8.84 15.61 9.79
C PRO A 216 9.79 16.47 8.94
N ASN A 217 10.33 17.53 9.53
CA ASN A 217 11.38 18.36 8.94
C ASN A 217 12.78 17.69 9.07
N SER A 218 12.85 16.36 8.85
CA SER A 218 14.09 15.61 8.93
C SER A 218 14.45 15.06 7.55
N ASN A 219 15.73 15.17 7.18
CA ASN A 219 16.27 14.61 5.94
C ASN A 219 17.02 13.30 6.24
N THR A 220 16.41 12.43 7.05
CA THR A 220 17.05 11.18 7.52
C THR A 220 16.22 9.95 7.22
N LEU A 221 15.15 10.10 6.43
CA LEU A 221 14.28 8.99 6.09
C LEU A 221 14.85 8.20 4.89
N THR A 222 14.85 6.88 5.02
CA THR A 222 15.28 5.94 3.98
C THR A 222 14.13 5.26 3.28
N SER A 223 12.97 5.21 3.94
CA SER A 223 11.71 4.71 3.34
C SER A 223 10.50 5.27 4.08
N ILE A 224 9.35 5.30 3.41
CA ILE A 224 8.07 5.76 3.95
C ILE A 224 6.97 4.75 3.62
N GLN A 225 6.01 4.60 4.53
CA GLN A 225 4.82 3.78 4.34
C GLN A 225 3.62 4.44 5.01
N ALA A 226 2.59 4.72 4.24
CA ALA A 226 1.32 5.20 4.78
C ALA A 226 0.37 4.04 5.08
N SER A 227 -0.50 4.28 6.02
CA SER A 227 -1.68 3.48 6.32
C SER A 227 -2.92 4.38 6.16
N CYS A 228 -4.09 3.97 6.63
CA CYS A 228 -5.35 4.69 6.41
C CYS A 228 -5.26 6.19 6.69
N TYR A 229 -4.77 6.59 7.88
CA TYR A 229 -4.79 7.97 8.38
C TYR A 229 -3.44 8.45 8.93
N ASN A 230 -2.39 7.65 8.78
CA ASN A 230 -1.06 7.98 9.27
C ASN A 230 0.02 7.51 8.30
N THR A 231 1.21 8.06 8.45
CA THR A 231 2.40 7.66 7.68
C THR A 231 3.55 7.39 8.66
N CYS A 232 4.34 6.37 8.39
CA CYS A 232 5.58 6.08 9.10
C CYS A 232 6.77 6.14 8.16
N GLY A 233 7.89 6.63 8.65
CA GLY A 233 9.18 6.65 7.96
C GLY A 233 10.24 5.92 8.75
N LEU A 234 11.06 5.13 8.05
CA LEU A 234 12.25 4.51 8.60
C LEU A 234 13.42 5.50 8.50
N GLN A 235 14.13 5.71 9.59
CA GLN A 235 15.32 6.57 9.63
C GLN A 235 16.60 5.75 9.39
N GLU A 236 17.68 6.42 8.98
CA GLU A 236 19.00 5.80 8.77
C GLU A 236 19.54 5.04 9.99
N ASN A 237 19.16 5.46 11.19
CA ASN A 237 19.57 4.80 12.45
C ASN A 237 18.72 3.58 12.83
N GLY A 238 17.74 3.21 11.96
CA GLY A 238 16.82 2.10 12.19
C GLY A 238 15.59 2.45 13.02
N SER A 239 15.43 3.68 13.51
CA SER A 239 14.23 4.08 14.25
C SER A 239 13.08 4.41 13.31
N VAL A 240 11.86 4.20 13.78
CA VAL A 240 10.62 4.52 13.05
C VAL A 240 10.04 5.82 13.58
N LEU A 241 9.69 6.74 12.69
CA LEU A 241 9.01 7.99 12.98
C LEU A 241 7.66 7.99 12.27
N CYS A 242 6.57 8.14 13.02
CA CYS A 242 5.22 8.18 12.47
C CYS A 242 4.56 9.56 12.69
N TRP A 243 3.67 9.93 11.77
CA TRP A 243 2.87 11.18 11.82
C TRP A 243 1.49 10.96 11.23
N GLY A 244 0.60 11.91 11.42
CA GLY A 244 -0.83 11.83 11.05
C GLY A 244 -1.71 11.55 12.25
N ASP A 245 -2.82 10.86 12.06
CA ASP A 245 -3.76 10.53 13.14
C ASP A 245 -3.13 9.58 14.17
N ASP A 246 -3.37 9.85 15.45
CA ASP A 246 -2.91 9.03 16.60
C ASP A 246 -4.04 8.67 17.57
N THR A 247 -5.28 8.74 17.13
CA THR A 247 -6.46 8.50 17.99
C THR A 247 -6.41 7.12 18.66
N PHE A 248 -5.79 6.15 18.04
CA PHE A 248 -5.65 4.78 18.54
C PHE A 248 -4.17 4.37 18.76
N GLY A 249 -3.26 5.34 18.90
CA GLY A 249 -1.83 5.09 19.09
C GLY A 249 -1.10 4.58 17.85
N GLN A 250 -1.68 4.75 16.65
CA GLN A 250 -1.09 4.28 15.39
C GLN A 250 0.13 5.07 14.96
N SER A 251 0.31 6.31 15.43
CA SER A 251 1.52 7.12 15.22
C SER A 251 2.56 6.95 16.33
N THR A 252 2.23 6.20 17.40
CA THR A 252 3.16 5.85 18.47
C THR A 252 3.78 4.49 18.15
N SER A 253 4.97 4.48 17.54
CA SER A 253 5.68 3.24 17.21
C SER A 253 6.08 2.46 18.47
N PRO A 254 6.00 1.12 18.48
CA PRO A 254 6.58 0.31 19.55
C PRO A 254 8.09 0.54 19.62
N GLN A 255 8.61 0.65 20.85
CA GLN A 255 10.05 0.82 21.14
C GLN A 255 10.77 -0.52 21.05
#